data_32b724876fc057f619909dc6976d72f8
#
_entry.id   32b724876fc057f619909dc6976d72f8
#
_cell.length_a   1.000
_cell.length_b   1.000
_cell.length_c   1.000
_cell.angle_alpha   90.00
_cell.angle_beta   90.00
_cell.angle_gamma   90.00
#
_symmetry.space_group_name_H-M   'P 1'
#
loop_
_entity.id
_entity.type
_entity.pdbx_description
1 polymer ?
#
loop_
_entity_poly.entity_id
_entity_poly.type
_entity_poly.pdbx_seq_one_letter_code
_entity_poly.pdbx_strand_id
1 'polypeptide(L)'
;ELRGEKAKMAAASAEDEPRTITELYDSYKAPMILTPHLKEMERLTGKKVADIQDSLMETAKEVADAAHIFVLKDARTVVSDGSLPTYINMSGNHGMATGGSGDVLTGIICGLLAGGLTALEAARLGAYCHGLAGDQAAKEKGCYGLMAGDLVRHLNDVIR
;
A
#
# COMPACT_ATOMS: atom_id res chain seq x y z
N GLU A 1 -27.48 -31.43 -1.99
CA GLU A 1 -26.78 -30.54 -1.02
C GLU A 1 -26.08 -29.36 -1.69
N LEU A 2 -25.37 -29.53 -2.81
CA LEU A 2 -24.66 -28.45 -3.53
C LEU A 2 -25.55 -27.33 -4.15
N ARG A 3 -26.86 -27.55 -4.28
CA ARG A 3 -27.80 -26.51 -4.76
C ARG A 3 -28.23 -25.52 -3.66
N GLY A 4 -28.16 -25.91 -2.40
CA GLY A 4 -28.53 -25.07 -1.25
C GLY A 4 -27.48 -24.02 -0.90
N GLU A 5 -26.20 -24.33 -1.08
CA GLU A 5 -25.09 -23.40 -0.77
C GLU A 5 -24.94 -22.28 -1.82
N LYS A 6 -25.17 -22.59 -3.10
CA LYS A 6 -25.18 -21.55 -4.16
C LYS A 6 -26.32 -20.55 -4.00
N ALA A 7 -27.47 -20.98 -3.49
CA ALA A 7 -28.60 -20.08 -3.21
C ALA A 7 -28.33 -19.18 -1.98
N LYS A 8 -27.58 -19.64 -0.98
CA LYS A 8 -27.16 -18.80 0.16
C LYS A 8 -26.10 -17.78 -0.21
N MET A 9 -25.18 -18.11 -1.12
CA MET A 9 -24.20 -17.13 -1.63
C MET A 9 -24.85 -16.07 -2.53
N ALA A 10 -25.91 -16.41 -3.28
CA ALA A 10 -26.61 -15.44 -4.13
C ALA A 10 -27.56 -14.52 -3.33
N ALA A 11 -28.04 -14.92 -2.17
CA ALA A 11 -28.88 -14.09 -1.30
C ALA A 11 -28.08 -13.10 -0.41
N ALA A 12 -26.77 -13.27 -0.29
CA ALA A 12 -25.88 -12.35 0.42
C ALA A 12 -25.50 -11.11 -0.41
N SER A 13 -25.95 -10.99 -1.65
CA SER A 13 -25.55 -9.92 -2.58
C SER A 13 -26.55 -8.75 -2.71
N ALA A 14 -27.60 -8.69 -1.90
CA ALA A 14 -28.69 -7.72 -2.10
C ALA A 14 -28.81 -6.60 -1.05
N GLU A 15 -28.00 -6.59 0.02
CA GLU A 15 -28.09 -5.59 1.08
C GLU A 15 -26.72 -5.14 1.65
N ASP A 16 -25.63 -5.23 0.88
CA ASP A 16 -24.38 -4.61 1.33
C ASP A 16 -24.35 -3.14 0.87
N GLU A 17 -24.87 -2.25 1.71
CA GLU A 17 -24.36 -0.87 1.73
C GLU A 17 -22.84 -0.91 1.85
N PRO A 18 -22.11 0.02 1.18
CA PRO A 18 -20.66 0.01 1.23
C PRO A 18 -20.22 0.09 2.71
N ARG A 19 -19.65 -1.00 3.20
CA ARG A 19 -19.12 -1.06 4.58
C ARG A 19 -18.14 0.08 4.77
N THR A 20 -18.29 0.80 5.85
CA THR A 20 -17.30 1.80 6.24
C THR A 20 -15.96 1.10 6.47
N ILE A 21 -14.88 1.84 6.32
CA ILE A 21 -13.52 1.31 6.55
C ILE A 21 -13.42 0.72 7.98
N THR A 22 -14.12 1.31 8.94
CA THR A 22 -14.20 0.84 10.33
C THR A 22 -14.84 -0.55 10.42
N GLU A 23 -15.94 -0.80 9.71
CA GLU A 23 -16.60 -2.11 9.69
C GLU A 23 -15.74 -3.20 9.04
N LEU A 24 -14.95 -2.83 8.03
CA LEU A 24 -13.97 -3.75 7.43
C LEU A 24 -12.86 -4.10 8.44
N TYR A 25 -12.37 -3.14 9.22
CA TYR A 25 -11.34 -3.36 10.23
C TYR A 25 -11.85 -4.25 11.37
N ASP A 26 -13.03 -3.96 11.89
CA ASP A 26 -13.65 -4.72 12.99
C ASP A 26 -13.89 -6.19 12.62
N SER A 27 -14.06 -6.50 11.33
CA SER A 27 -14.27 -7.84 10.84
C SER A 27 -12.98 -8.67 10.69
N TYR A 28 -11.80 -8.02 10.66
CA TYR A 28 -10.51 -8.67 10.41
C TYR A 28 -9.67 -8.70 11.71
N LYS A 29 -9.32 -9.88 12.17
CA LYS A 29 -8.58 -10.07 13.42
C LYS A 29 -7.05 -10.16 13.26
N ALA A 30 -6.56 -10.13 12.03
CA ALA A 30 -5.13 -10.21 11.73
C ALA A 30 -4.60 -8.82 11.34
N PRO A 31 -3.32 -8.52 11.61
CA PRO A 31 -2.70 -7.29 11.15
C PRO A 31 -2.81 -7.13 9.63
N MET A 32 -3.19 -5.93 9.18
CA MET A 32 -3.31 -5.58 7.77
C MET A 32 -2.31 -4.49 7.37
N ILE A 33 -1.79 -4.59 6.16
CA ILE A 33 -1.03 -3.51 5.53
C ILE A 33 -1.82 -3.04 4.31
N LEU A 34 -2.26 -1.80 4.35
CA LEU A 34 -2.99 -1.16 3.25
C LEU A 34 -2.04 -0.25 2.49
N THR A 35 -2.08 -0.34 1.16
CA THR A 35 -1.18 0.43 0.28
C THR A 35 -1.96 1.39 -0.64
N PRO A 36 -2.80 2.29 -0.10
CA PRO A 36 -3.62 3.17 -0.91
C PRO A 36 -2.80 4.25 -1.60
N HIS A 37 -3.17 4.60 -2.85
CA HIS A 37 -2.84 5.89 -3.43
C HIS A 37 -3.90 6.94 -3.01
N LEU A 38 -3.67 8.23 -3.32
CA LEU A 38 -4.53 9.31 -2.85
C LEU A 38 -6.01 9.12 -3.18
N LYS A 39 -6.35 8.63 -4.38
CA LYS A 39 -7.75 8.42 -4.76
C LYS A 39 -8.41 7.23 -4.07
N GLU A 40 -7.64 6.20 -3.76
CA GLU A 40 -8.09 5.10 -2.91
C GLU A 40 -8.30 5.60 -1.48
N MET A 41 -7.37 6.41 -0.97
CA MET A 41 -7.48 7.02 0.36
C MET A 41 -8.69 7.95 0.48
N GLU A 42 -9.01 8.73 -0.56
CA GLU A 42 -10.25 9.51 -0.64
C GLU A 42 -11.50 8.63 -0.46
N ARG A 43 -11.55 7.48 -1.14
CA ARG A 43 -12.67 6.53 -1.02
C ARG A 43 -12.75 5.91 0.37
N LEU A 44 -11.61 5.65 0.99
CA LEU A 44 -11.54 5.05 2.31
C LEU A 44 -11.96 6.02 3.42
N THR A 45 -11.61 7.31 3.29
CA THR A 45 -11.77 8.30 4.36
C THR A 45 -12.90 9.29 4.11
N GLY A 46 -13.37 9.42 2.86
CA GLY A 46 -14.27 10.49 2.44
C GLY A 46 -13.61 11.87 2.33
N LYS A 47 -12.33 12.02 2.70
CA LYS A 47 -11.55 13.26 2.54
C LYS A 47 -11.22 13.48 1.08
N LYS A 48 -11.21 14.73 0.60
CA LYS A 48 -10.79 15.04 -0.77
C LYS A 48 -9.29 14.82 -0.95
N VAL A 49 -8.88 14.45 -2.17
CA VAL A 49 -7.45 14.26 -2.51
C VAL A 49 -6.60 15.47 -2.12
N ALA A 50 -7.06 16.70 -2.38
CA ALA A 50 -6.32 17.91 -2.02
C ALA A 50 -6.07 18.01 -0.51
N ASP A 51 -7.09 17.76 0.31
CA ASP A 51 -6.98 17.82 1.77
C ASP A 51 -6.02 16.73 2.31
N ILE A 52 -6.02 15.55 1.66
CA ILE A 52 -5.09 14.45 1.99
C ILE A 52 -3.66 14.84 1.66
N GLN A 53 -3.42 15.47 0.49
CA GLN A 53 -2.08 15.91 0.07
C GLN A 53 -1.51 16.99 0.99
N ASP A 54 -2.35 17.94 1.40
CA ASP A 54 -1.95 19.03 2.30
C ASP A 54 -1.59 18.53 3.71
N SER A 55 -2.13 17.36 4.12
CA SER A 55 -1.95 16.77 5.44
C SER A 55 -1.63 15.26 5.39
N LEU A 56 -0.68 14.88 4.52
CA LEU A 56 -0.39 13.48 4.19
C LEU A 56 -0.03 12.64 5.41
N MET A 57 0.85 13.16 6.27
CA MET A 57 1.31 12.46 7.49
C MET A 57 0.20 12.32 8.53
N GLU A 58 -0.53 13.40 8.75
CA GLU A 58 -1.64 13.45 9.69
C GLU A 58 -2.75 12.49 9.25
N THR A 59 -3.07 12.49 7.95
CA THR A 59 -4.07 11.57 7.38
C THR A 59 -3.64 10.11 7.54
N ALA A 60 -2.39 9.78 7.21
CA ALA A 60 -1.88 8.41 7.37
C ALA A 60 -1.89 7.96 8.84
N LYS A 61 -1.57 8.87 9.77
CA LYS A 61 -1.57 8.59 11.20
C LYS A 61 -2.97 8.43 11.77
N GLU A 62 -3.92 9.25 11.34
CA GLU A 62 -5.29 9.26 11.85
C GLU A 62 -6.04 7.95 11.57
N VAL A 63 -5.77 7.32 10.41
CA VAL A 63 -6.44 6.08 9.99
C VAL A 63 -5.68 4.81 10.41
N ALA A 64 -4.43 4.93 10.81
CA ALA A 64 -3.58 3.80 11.18
C ALA A 64 -3.68 3.48 12.67
N ASP A 65 -3.45 2.21 13.00
CA ASP A 65 -3.22 1.72 14.36
C ASP A 65 -2.25 0.53 14.33
N ALA A 66 -1.96 -0.07 15.48
CA ALA A 66 -1.01 -1.18 15.59
C ALA A 66 -1.39 -2.42 14.77
N ALA A 67 -2.68 -2.61 14.45
CA ALA A 67 -3.18 -3.71 13.62
C ALA A 67 -3.35 -3.30 12.14
N HIS A 68 -3.45 -2.00 11.86
CA HIS A 68 -3.76 -1.47 10.52
C HIS A 68 -2.68 -0.47 10.10
N ILE A 69 -1.69 -0.97 9.35
CA ILE A 69 -0.57 -0.17 8.87
C ILE A 69 -0.91 0.40 7.50
N PHE A 70 -0.76 1.71 7.36
CA PHE A 70 -0.98 2.40 6.09
C PHE A 70 0.34 2.77 5.42
N VAL A 71 0.44 2.40 4.14
CA VAL A 71 1.47 2.82 3.20
C VAL A 71 0.81 3.75 2.19
N LEU A 72 0.65 5.02 2.55
CA LEU A 72 -0.01 6.03 1.74
C LEU A 72 0.91 6.52 0.64
N LYS A 73 0.57 6.16 -0.60
CA LYS A 73 1.39 6.45 -1.79
C LYS A 73 1.08 7.83 -2.37
N ASP A 74 2.13 8.63 -2.50
CA ASP A 74 2.15 9.89 -3.25
C ASP A 74 3.59 10.12 -3.75
N ALA A 75 3.93 11.34 -4.15
CA ALA A 75 5.31 11.74 -4.50
C ALA A 75 6.32 11.38 -3.39
N ARG A 76 5.88 11.36 -2.15
CA ARG A 76 6.56 10.75 -1.00
C ARG A 76 5.61 9.78 -0.31
N THR A 77 5.99 8.50 -0.27
CA THR A 77 5.20 7.48 0.43
C THR A 77 5.36 7.66 1.94
N VAL A 78 4.25 7.68 2.65
CA VAL A 78 4.20 7.76 4.11
C VAL A 78 3.76 6.42 4.69
N VAL A 79 4.48 5.90 5.69
CA VAL A 79 4.11 4.67 6.40
C VAL A 79 3.80 4.99 7.86
N SER A 80 2.63 4.59 8.32
CA SER A 80 2.15 4.81 9.68
C SER A 80 1.46 3.58 10.25
N ASP A 81 1.67 3.35 11.54
CA ASP A 81 0.94 2.42 12.41
C ASP A 81 0.17 3.18 13.51
N GLY A 82 -0.11 4.46 13.29
CA GLY A 82 -0.75 5.36 14.26
C GLY A 82 0.20 5.92 15.33
N SER A 83 1.40 5.34 15.49
CA SER A 83 2.41 5.81 16.45
C SER A 83 3.38 6.83 15.85
N LEU A 84 4.23 7.41 16.70
CA LEU A 84 5.35 8.27 16.29
C LEU A 84 6.68 7.52 16.48
N PRO A 85 7.68 7.78 15.63
CA PRO A 85 7.67 8.66 14.45
C PRO A 85 7.02 8.03 13.23
N THR A 86 6.26 8.82 12.46
CA THR A 86 5.77 8.44 11.13
C THR A 86 6.95 8.37 10.16
N TYR A 87 7.00 7.31 9.32
CA TYR A 87 8.06 7.13 8.34
C TYR A 87 7.70 7.81 7.02
N ILE A 88 8.63 8.58 6.46
CA ILE A 88 8.53 9.16 5.11
C ILE A 88 9.59 8.55 4.23
N ASN A 89 9.17 7.93 3.13
CA ASN A 89 10.09 7.37 2.15
C ASN A 89 10.67 8.45 1.23
N MET A 90 11.99 8.55 1.19
CA MET A 90 12.71 9.53 0.36
C MET A 90 13.31 8.92 -0.90
N SER A 91 13.28 7.59 -1.07
CA SER A 91 13.72 6.91 -2.29
C SER A 91 12.62 6.91 -3.36
N GLY A 92 13.02 6.72 -4.60
CA GLY A 92 12.10 6.66 -5.73
C GLY A 92 12.06 7.95 -6.55
N ASN A 93 11.47 7.86 -7.72
CA ASN A 93 11.41 8.94 -8.70
C ASN A 93 10.04 8.95 -9.42
N HIS A 94 9.77 10.04 -10.16
CA HIS A 94 8.49 10.23 -10.85
C HIS A 94 8.21 9.20 -11.97
N GLY A 95 9.23 8.54 -12.51
CA GLY A 95 9.06 7.48 -13.50
C GLY A 95 8.35 6.24 -12.95
N MET A 96 8.31 6.10 -11.61
CA MET A 96 7.59 5.03 -10.94
C MET A 96 6.06 5.19 -10.96
N ALA A 97 5.54 6.33 -11.44
CA ALA A 97 4.11 6.56 -11.67
C ALA A 97 3.63 5.82 -12.93
N THR A 98 3.85 4.50 -12.98
CA THR A 98 3.47 3.59 -14.07
C THR A 98 2.56 2.49 -13.56
N GLY A 99 1.72 1.94 -14.45
CA GLY A 99 0.81 0.84 -14.10
C GLY A 99 1.58 -0.38 -13.60
N GLY A 100 1.09 -1.00 -12.51
CA GLY A 100 1.71 -2.16 -11.89
C GLY A 100 2.80 -1.86 -10.86
N SER A 101 3.27 -0.61 -10.74
CA SER A 101 4.27 -0.23 -9.73
C SER A 101 3.77 -0.49 -8.29
N GLY A 102 2.50 -0.22 -8.02
CA GLY A 102 1.87 -0.52 -6.73
C GLY A 102 1.79 -2.01 -6.41
N ASP A 103 1.56 -2.85 -7.44
CA ASP A 103 1.54 -4.31 -7.28
C ASP A 103 2.92 -4.85 -6.94
N VAL A 104 3.98 -4.29 -7.54
CA VAL A 104 5.37 -4.60 -7.19
C VAL A 104 5.65 -4.25 -5.72
N LEU A 105 5.22 -3.06 -5.26
CA LEU A 105 5.36 -2.68 -3.84
C LEU A 105 4.68 -3.69 -2.92
N THR A 106 3.45 -4.07 -3.24
CA THR A 106 2.70 -5.08 -2.46
C THR A 106 3.43 -6.42 -2.44
N GLY A 107 3.96 -6.87 -3.59
CA GLY A 107 4.75 -8.10 -3.68
C GLY A 107 6.03 -8.06 -2.82
N ILE A 108 6.75 -6.93 -2.81
CA ILE A 108 7.93 -6.74 -1.97
C ILE A 108 7.55 -6.84 -0.48
N ILE A 109 6.51 -6.14 -0.05
CA ILE A 109 6.03 -6.18 1.34
C ILE A 109 5.65 -7.60 1.73
N CYS A 110 4.90 -8.32 0.89
CA CYS A 110 4.54 -9.73 1.13
C CYS A 110 5.77 -10.63 1.25
N GLY A 111 6.77 -10.45 0.39
CA GLY A 111 8.03 -11.20 0.48
C GLY A 111 8.79 -10.96 1.78
N LEU A 112 8.84 -9.71 2.24
CA LEU A 112 9.48 -9.34 3.50
C LEU A 112 8.73 -9.90 4.72
N LEU A 113 7.39 -9.89 4.70
CA LEU A 113 6.57 -10.54 5.72
C LEU A 113 6.82 -12.06 5.77
N ALA A 114 6.87 -12.71 4.60
CA ALA A 114 7.20 -14.14 4.50
C ALA A 114 8.62 -14.45 5.00
N GLY A 115 9.53 -13.49 4.89
CA GLY A 115 10.89 -13.53 5.44
C GLY A 115 10.96 -13.32 6.96
N GLY A 116 9.83 -13.06 7.63
CA GLY A 116 9.74 -12.98 9.10
C GLY A 116 9.83 -11.57 9.68
N LEU A 117 9.81 -10.51 8.87
CA LEU A 117 9.72 -9.14 9.38
C LEU A 117 8.34 -8.87 9.98
N THR A 118 8.28 -7.99 10.97
CA THR A 118 7.01 -7.46 11.46
C THR A 118 6.30 -6.64 10.37
N ALA A 119 5.00 -6.46 10.49
CA ALA A 119 4.20 -5.75 9.50
C ALA A 119 4.70 -4.31 9.27
N LEU A 120 5.09 -3.59 10.33
CA LEU A 120 5.62 -2.24 10.23
C LEU A 120 7.02 -2.19 9.57
N GLU A 121 7.90 -3.13 9.93
CA GLU A 121 9.23 -3.25 9.31
C GLU A 121 9.11 -3.59 7.82
N ALA A 122 8.25 -4.56 7.48
CA ALA A 122 8.01 -4.95 6.09
C ALA A 122 7.43 -3.80 5.25
N ALA A 123 6.52 -3.00 5.81
CA ALA A 123 5.95 -1.84 5.14
C ALA A 123 7.00 -0.75 4.90
N ARG A 124 7.81 -0.41 5.91
CA ARG A 124 8.88 0.62 5.81
C ARG A 124 9.98 0.19 4.86
N LEU A 125 10.52 -1.01 5.07
CA LEU A 125 11.60 -1.54 4.23
C LEU A 125 11.12 -1.79 2.80
N GLY A 126 9.89 -2.28 2.63
CA GLY A 126 9.28 -2.51 1.32
C GLY A 126 9.15 -1.21 0.51
N ALA A 127 8.66 -0.14 1.13
CA ALA A 127 8.58 1.18 0.49
C ALA A 127 9.98 1.71 0.10
N TYR A 128 10.98 1.52 0.97
CA TYR A 128 12.35 1.94 0.72
C TYR A 128 12.99 1.16 -0.43
N CYS A 129 12.95 -0.18 -0.38
CA CYS A 129 13.52 -1.04 -1.42
C CYS A 129 12.84 -0.84 -2.78
N HIS A 130 11.51 -0.66 -2.79
CA HIS A 130 10.75 -0.34 -3.99
C HIS A 130 11.24 0.96 -4.63
N GLY A 131 11.42 2.02 -3.83
CA GLY A 131 11.94 3.29 -4.30
C GLY A 131 13.37 3.18 -4.84
N LEU A 132 14.26 2.50 -4.12
CA LEU A 132 15.65 2.28 -4.58
C LEU A 132 15.71 1.48 -5.87
N ALA A 133 14.89 0.43 -6.02
CA ALA A 133 14.82 -0.35 -7.27
C ALA A 133 14.37 0.54 -8.44
N GLY A 134 13.39 1.43 -8.22
CA GLY A 134 12.98 2.43 -9.19
C GLY A 134 14.08 3.43 -9.54
N ASP A 135 14.90 3.85 -8.57
CA ASP A 135 16.03 4.74 -8.79
C ASP A 135 17.14 4.07 -9.60
N GLN A 136 17.43 2.78 -9.35
CA GLN A 136 18.38 2.03 -10.17
C GLN A 136 17.87 1.83 -11.60
N ALA A 137 16.60 1.44 -11.74
CA ALA A 137 15.98 1.30 -13.06
C ALA A 137 15.97 2.61 -13.86
N ALA A 138 15.73 3.75 -13.21
CA ALA A 138 15.74 5.06 -13.85
C ALA A 138 17.15 5.49 -14.31
N LYS A 139 18.22 5.08 -13.62
CA LYS A 139 19.60 5.33 -14.07
C LYS A 139 19.92 4.60 -15.38
N GLU A 140 19.37 3.41 -15.58
CA GLU A 140 19.58 2.62 -16.79
C GLU A 140 18.70 3.10 -17.95
N LYS A 141 17.39 3.31 -17.71
CA LYS A 141 16.40 3.54 -18.77
C LYS A 141 15.92 4.99 -18.88
N GLY A 142 16.19 5.81 -17.88
CA GLY A 142 15.52 7.09 -17.70
C GLY A 142 14.10 6.93 -17.14
N CYS A 143 13.56 8.03 -16.58
CA CYS A 143 12.26 8.00 -15.91
C CYS A 143 11.07 7.78 -16.87
N TYR A 144 11.15 8.24 -18.11
CA TYR A 144 10.03 8.15 -19.05
C TYR A 144 9.81 6.75 -19.65
N GLY A 145 10.85 5.92 -19.67
CA GLY A 145 10.78 4.54 -20.19
C GLY A 145 10.58 3.48 -19.13
N LEU A 146 10.36 3.87 -17.88
CA LEU A 146 10.33 2.98 -16.73
C LEU A 146 9.01 2.21 -16.66
N MET A 147 9.11 0.89 -16.49
CA MET A 147 7.99 -0.02 -16.37
C MET A 147 8.07 -0.79 -15.05
N ALA A 148 6.94 -1.28 -14.55
CA ALA A 148 6.90 -2.06 -13.31
C ALA A 148 7.85 -3.27 -13.30
N GLY A 149 8.01 -3.96 -14.45
CA GLY A 149 8.96 -5.07 -14.61
C GLY A 149 10.43 -4.69 -14.43
N ASP A 150 10.79 -3.42 -14.65
CA ASP A 150 12.14 -2.93 -14.42
C ASP A 150 12.45 -2.82 -12.93
N LEU A 151 11.47 -2.39 -12.13
CA LEU A 151 11.58 -2.39 -10.67
C LEU A 151 11.90 -3.79 -10.14
N VAL A 152 11.18 -4.81 -10.64
CA VAL A 152 11.40 -6.21 -10.24
C VAL A 152 12.81 -6.66 -10.57
N ARG A 153 13.34 -6.33 -11.77
CA ARG A 153 14.71 -6.71 -12.18
C ARG A 153 15.78 -6.12 -11.27
N HIS A 154 15.58 -4.87 -10.83
CA HIS A 154 16.55 -4.16 -9.99
C HIS A 154 16.39 -4.42 -8.48
N LEU A 155 15.44 -5.27 -8.06
CA LEU A 155 15.35 -5.67 -6.66
C LEU A 155 16.60 -6.38 -6.16
N ASN A 156 17.24 -7.22 -6.98
CA ASN A 156 18.47 -7.90 -6.62
C ASN A 156 19.65 -6.94 -6.37
N ASP A 157 19.61 -5.72 -6.90
CA ASP A 157 20.64 -4.71 -6.67
C ASP A 157 20.47 -4.02 -5.32
N VAL A 158 19.27 -4.13 -4.73
CA VAL A 158 18.86 -3.44 -3.51
C VAL A 158 18.80 -4.38 -2.31
N ILE A 159 18.27 -5.59 -2.51
CA ILE A 159 18.10 -6.61 -1.47
C ILE A 159 19.21 -7.64 -1.65
N ARG A 160 20.24 -7.56 -0.80
CA ARG A 160 21.38 -8.48 -0.79
C ARG A 160 21.51 -9.14 0.57
#